data_6874f8b9b588b8230381fc8d0a285902
#
_entry.id   6874f8b9b588b8230381fc8d0a285902
#
_cell.length_a   1.000
_cell.length_b   1.000
_cell.length_c   1.000
_cell.angle_alpha   90.00
_cell.angle_beta   90.00
_cell.angle_gamma   90.00
#
_symmetry.space_group_name_H-M   'P 1'
#
loop_
_entity.id
_entity.type
_entity.pdbx_description
1 polymer ?
#
loop_
_entity_poly.entity_id
_entity_poly.type
_entity_poly.pdbx_seq_one_letter_code
_entity_poly.pdbx_strand_id
1 'polypeptide(L)'
;MGYGVRTFMHPFNSQGIVHGMSSVLMAHAHLLARGAAVLDRPQWRPAAERLLHWCLGHNACNRSLFSGIGYRQPVGYSFRIPQIPEAMVVGFIGRADDSPYLEESTAIEWNTLEYWSVPYQHAAQAACWLRK
;
A
#
# COMPACT_ATOMS: atom_id res chain seq x y z
N MET A 1 4.76 -25.91 -14.98
CA MET A 1 5.22 -24.77 -14.16
C MET A 1 4.28 -24.68 -12.98
N GLY A 2 4.80 -24.92 -11.77
CA GLY A 2 3.99 -24.82 -10.55
C GLY A 2 3.66 -23.36 -10.29
N TYR A 3 2.40 -23.03 -10.15
CA TYR A 3 1.97 -21.75 -9.65
C TYR A 3 2.22 -21.74 -8.12
N GLY A 4 3.40 -21.31 -7.72
CA GLY A 4 3.68 -21.08 -6.30
C GLY A 4 2.83 -19.95 -5.76
N VAL A 5 2.51 -19.98 -4.48
CA VAL A 5 1.91 -18.85 -3.78
C VAL A 5 2.91 -17.67 -3.83
N ARG A 6 2.46 -16.52 -4.30
CA ARG A 6 3.28 -15.31 -4.36
C ARG A 6 2.91 -14.34 -3.24
N THR A 7 3.90 -13.68 -2.70
CA THR A 7 3.72 -12.63 -1.68
C THR A 7 3.27 -11.32 -2.31
N PHE A 8 3.84 -10.99 -3.48
CA PHE A 8 3.54 -9.76 -4.20
C PHE A 8 2.87 -10.05 -5.54
N MET A 9 1.97 -9.17 -5.94
CA MET A 9 1.37 -9.24 -7.27
C MET A 9 2.47 -9.01 -8.31
N HIS A 10 2.61 -9.95 -9.26
CA HIS A 10 3.60 -9.88 -10.33
C HIS A 10 2.91 -9.64 -11.67
N PRO A 11 3.37 -8.69 -12.49
CA PRO A 11 2.87 -8.52 -13.84
C PRO A 11 3.27 -9.75 -14.68
N PHE A 12 2.30 -10.62 -14.91
CA PHE A 12 2.46 -11.73 -15.84
C PHE A 12 2.19 -11.24 -17.25
N ASN A 13 3.21 -11.31 -18.09
CA ASN A 13 3.08 -11.12 -19.53
C ASN A 13 2.16 -9.94 -19.92
N SER A 14 2.41 -9.31 -20.97
CA SER A 14 1.75 -8.23 -21.67
C SER A 14 0.21 -8.09 -21.58
N GLN A 15 -0.50 -8.90 -20.85
CA GLN A 15 -1.98 -8.93 -20.83
C GLN A 15 -2.62 -8.42 -19.54
N GLY A 16 -1.87 -8.11 -18.50
CA GLY A 16 -2.42 -7.65 -17.24
C GLY A 16 -1.66 -6.46 -16.70
N ILE A 17 -2.37 -5.36 -16.55
CA ILE A 17 -1.89 -4.23 -15.78
C ILE A 17 -1.96 -4.63 -14.31
N VAL A 18 -0.82 -4.78 -13.67
CA VAL A 18 -0.74 -5.06 -12.24
C VAL A 18 -0.34 -3.79 -11.53
N HIS A 19 -1.22 -3.33 -10.68
CA HIS A 19 -0.94 -2.22 -9.76
C HIS A 19 -0.43 -2.73 -8.41
N GLY A 20 0.21 -1.84 -7.67
CA GLY A 20 0.68 -2.14 -6.32
C GLY A 20 -0.44 -2.48 -5.33
N MET A 21 -0.04 -3.04 -4.20
CA MET A 21 -0.94 -3.68 -3.23
C MET A 21 -1.57 -2.73 -2.20
N SER A 22 -1.26 -1.44 -2.22
CA SER A 22 -1.68 -0.52 -1.15
C SER A 22 -3.21 -0.46 -0.95
N SER A 23 -3.99 -0.53 -2.04
CA SER A 23 -5.46 -0.55 -1.95
C SER A 23 -5.97 -1.77 -1.17
N VAL A 24 -5.44 -2.95 -1.45
CA VAL A 24 -5.81 -4.20 -0.77
C VAL A 24 -5.42 -4.15 0.69
N LEU A 25 -4.19 -3.73 0.99
CA LEU A 25 -3.68 -3.66 2.36
C LEU A 25 -4.49 -2.67 3.20
N MET A 26 -4.80 -1.50 2.65
CA MET A 26 -5.56 -0.48 3.38
C MET A 26 -7.04 -0.85 3.52
N ALA A 27 -7.63 -1.53 2.54
CA ALA A 27 -8.98 -2.08 2.67
C ALA A 27 -9.05 -3.13 3.81
N HIS A 28 -8.05 -4.00 3.93
CA HIS A 28 -7.94 -4.94 5.04
C HIS A 28 -7.73 -4.23 6.38
N ALA A 29 -6.87 -3.22 6.45
CA ALA A 29 -6.67 -2.43 7.66
C ALA A 29 -7.98 -1.77 8.11
N HIS A 30 -8.72 -1.14 7.19
CA HIS A 30 -10.01 -0.54 7.47
C HIS A 30 -11.04 -1.58 7.94
N LEU A 31 -11.15 -2.71 7.24
CA LEU A 31 -12.08 -3.79 7.62
C LEU A 31 -11.80 -4.32 9.02
N LEU A 32 -10.54 -4.58 9.35
CA LEU A 32 -10.12 -5.07 10.66
C LEU A 32 -10.36 -4.04 11.77
N ALA A 33 -10.00 -2.78 11.53
CA ALA A 33 -10.18 -1.71 12.50
C ALA A 33 -11.66 -1.47 12.80
N ARG A 34 -12.48 -1.36 11.76
CA ARG A 34 -13.94 -1.21 11.88
C ARG A 34 -14.58 -2.44 12.52
N GLY A 35 -14.21 -3.62 12.08
CA GLY A 35 -14.73 -4.88 12.62
C GLY A 35 -14.38 -5.06 14.10
N ALA A 36 -13.17 -4.67 14.50
CA ALA A 36 -12.77 -4.68 15.92
C ALA A 36 -13.71 -3.84 16.79
N ALA A 37 -14.08 -2.66 16.32
CA ALA A 37 -14.96 -1.74 17.05
C ALA A 37 -16.44 -2.16 16.98
N VAL A 38 -16.95 -2.52 15.79
CA VAL A 38 -18.40 -2.78 15.58
C VAL A 38 -18.83 -4.14 16.11
N LEU A 39 -17.93 -5.14 16.03
CA LEU A 39 -18.21 -6.52 16.45
C LEU A 39 -17.63 -6.86 17.83
N ASP A 40 -17.09 -5.87 18.53
CA ASP A 40 -16.40 -6.05 19.80
C ASP A 40 -15.31 -7.14 19.74
N ARG A 41 -14.38 -6.97 18.80
CA ARG A 41 -13.25 -7.87 18.55
C ARG A 41 -11.91 -7.15 18.68
N PRO A 42 -11.53 -6.68 19.88
CA PRO A 42 -10.34 -5.86 20.09
C PRO A 42 -9.04 -6.56 19.63
N GLN A 43 -9.02 -7.88 19.60
CA GLN A 43 -7.88 -8.68 19.13
C GLN A 43 -7.54 -8.46 17.65
N TRP A 44 -8.41 -7.82 16.85
CA TRP A 44 -8.15 -7.49 15.44
C TRP A 44 -7.41 -6.16 15.27
N ARG A 45 -7.42 -5.27 16.27
CA ARG A 45 -6.73 -3.98 16.24
C ARG A 45 -5.24 -4.08 15.90
N PRO A 46 -4.45 -4.97 16.57
CA PRO A 46 -3.03 -5.07 16.25
C PRO A 46 -2.74 -5.48 14.80
N ALA A 47 -3.64 -6.24 14.17
CA ALA A 47 -3.49 -6.60 12.76
C ALA A 47 -3.73 -5.39 11.84
N ALA A 48 -4.74 -4.57 12.13
CA ALA A 48 -5.00 -3.34 11.40
C ALA A 48 -3.83 -2.34 11.53
N GLU A 49 -3.30 -2.17 12.75
CA GLU A 49 -2.15 -1.31 13.03
C GLU A 49 -0.90 -1.77 12.28
N ARG A 50 -0.61 -3.07 12.27
CA ARG A 50 0.53 -3.60 11.50
C ARG A 50 0.43 -3.32 10.00
N LEU A 51 -0.77 -3.37 9.41
CA LEU A 51 -0.96 -3.03 8.00
C LEU A 51 -0.71 -1.54 7.73
N LEU A 52 -1.15 -0.65 8.61
CA LEU A 52 -0.82 0.78 8.52
C LEU A 52 0.69 1.01 8.68
N HIS A 53 1.31 0.43 9.70
CA HIS A 53 2.76 0.55 9.93
C HIS A 53 3.56 0.00 8.75
N TRP A 54 3.10 -1.09 8.14
CA TRP A 54 3.73 -1.63 6.93
C TRP A 54 3.73 -0.59 5.80
N CYS A 55 2.62 0.07 5.56
CA CYS A 55 2.53 1.14 4.56
C CYS A 55 3.30 2.41 4.94
N LEU A 56 3.59 2.63 6.22
CA LEU A 56 4.42 3.74 6.70
C LEU A 56 5.93 3.46 6.69
N GLY A 57 6.34 2.27 6.25
CA GLY A 57 7.74 1.91 6.09
C GLY A 57 8.21 0.70 6.89
N HIS A 58 7.40 0.11 7.77
CA HIS A 58 7.73 -1.14 8.48
C HIS A 58 7.57 -2.36 7.56
N ASN A 59 8.19 -2.31 6.41
CA ASN A 59 8.15 -3.35 5.38
C ASN A 59 9.57 -3.77 4.96
N ALA A 60 9.67 -4.83 4.17
CA ALA A 60 10.94 -5.40 3.74
C ALA A 60 11.86 -4.42 2.98
N CYS A 61 11.29 -3.37 2.38
CA CYS A 61 12.05 -2.34 1.67
C CYS A 61 12.36 -1.12 2.54
N ASN A 62 11.84 -1.09 3.78
CA ASN A 62 11.98 0.05 4.69
C ASN A 62 11.57 1.38 4.02
N ARG A 63 10.44 1.37 3.32
CA ARG A 63 9.94 2.50 2.54
C ARG A 63 8.47 2.78 2.82
N SER A 64 8.15 4.06 3.07
CA SER A 64 6.77 4.53 3.12
C SER A 64 6.10 4.46 1.74
N LEU A 65 4.79 4.28 1.74
CA LEU A 65 3.92 4.42 0.56
C LEU A 65 3.16 5.75 0.57
N PHE A 66 3.37 6.58 1.60
CA PHE A 66 2.80 7.92 1.71
C PHE A 66 3.83 8.98 1.31
N SER A 67 3.40 9.93 0.51
CA SER A 67 4.18 11.13 0.21
C SER A 67 4.17 12.06 1.43
N GLY A 68 5.34 12.47 1.89
CA GLY A 68 5.46 13.38 3.05
C GLY A 68 5.32 12.71 4.42
N ILE A 69 5.01 11.40 4.51
CA ILE A 69 4.82 10.70 5.77
C ILE A 69 5.65 9.40 5.79
N GLY A 70 6.24 9.10 6.94
CA GLY A 70 7.01 7.86 7.14
C GLY A 70 8.44 7.95 6.64
N TYR A 71 9.12 6.81 6.61
CA TYR A 71 10.53 6.73 6.25
C TYR A 71 10.74 6.44 4.77
N ARG A 72 11.76 7.07 4.15
CA ARG A 72 12.10 6.92 2.72
C ARG A 72 10.86 7.01 1.82
N GLN A 73 10.24 8.15 1.85
CA GLN A 73 8.98 8.44 1.16
C GLN A 73 9.10 8.25 -0.36
N PRO A 74 8.03 7.83 -1.04
CA PRO A 74 8.01 7.75 -2.49
C PRO A 74 7.95 9.15 -3.11
N VAL A 75 8.53 9.28 -4.31
CA VAL A 75 8.24 10.39 -5.20
C VAL A 75 7.10 9.92 -6.10
N GLY A 76 5.88 10.23 -5.72
CA GLY A 76 4.71 9.79 -6.46
C GLY A 76 4.59 10.44 -7.82
N TYR A 77 3.91 9.76 -8.72
CA TYR A 77 3.66 10.22 -10.07
C TYR A 77 2.24 10.74 -10.25
N SER A 78 2.13 11.94 -10.82
CA SER A 78 0.87 12.51 -11.29
C SER A 78 1.13 13.33 -12.55
N PHE A 79 0.23 13.26 -13.53
CA PHE A 79 0.34 13.98 -14.80
C PHE A 79 0.47 15.49 -14.67
N ARG A 80 -0.10 16.07 -13.62
CA ARG A 80 -0.20 17.54 -13.47
C ARG A 80 0.46 18.06 -12.21
N ILE A 81 0.57 17.22 -11.20
CA ILE A 81 1.12 17.58 -9.90
C ILE A 81 2.18 16.52 -9.59
N PRO A 82 3.48 16.86 -9.66
CA PRO A 82 4.55 15.90 -9.50
C PRO A 82 4.60 15.27 -8.10
N GLN A 83 4.05 15.96 -7.09
CA GLN A 83 3.95 15.42 -5.75
C GLN A 83 2.72 15.97 -5.04
N ILE A 84 1.89 15.07 -4.50
CA ILE A 84 0.73 15.41 -3.70
C ILE A 84 1.08 15.07 -2.24
N PRO A 85 1.22 16.08 -1.35
CA PRO A 85 1.53 15.83 0.05
C PRO A 85 0.49 14.89 0.68
N GLU A 86 0.98 13.98 1.52
CA GLU A 86 0.16 13.01 2.28
C GLU A 86 -0.64 12.02 1.43
N ALA A 87 -0.55 12.09 0.10
CA ALA A 87 -1.20 11.12 -0.78
C ALA A 87 -0.46 9.77 -0.75
N MET A 88 -1.20 8.72 -1.04
CA MET A 88 -0.66 7.36 -1.06
C MET A 88 -0.48 6.88 -2.49
N VAL A 89 0.69 6.28 -2.76
CA VAL A 89 0.96 5.62 -4.04
C VAL A 89 0.37 4.21 -4.07
N VAL A 90 0.20 3.66 -5.28
CA VAL A 90 -0.32 2.30 -5.48
C VAL A 90 0.55 1.23 -4.84
N GLY A 91 1.86 1.46 -4.71
CA GLY A 91 2.75 0.68 -3.86
C GLY A 91 3.47 -0.47 -4.55
N PHE A 92 3.90 -1.43 -3.74
CA PHE A 92 4.75 -2.53 -4.19
C PHE A 92 4.06 -3.49 -5.13
N ILE A 93 4.80 -3.94 -6.15
CA ILE A 93 4.54 -5.13 -6.96
C ILE A 93 5.66 -6.16 -6.73
N GLY A 94 5.49 -7.37 -7.24
CA GLY A 94 6.51 -8.42 -7.17
C GLY A 94 7.40 -8.46 -8.40
N ARG A 95 8.69 -8.74 -8.22
CA ARG A 95 9.57 -9.18 -9.30
C ARG A 95 9.35 -10.66 -9.65
N ALA A 96 10.06 -11.14 -10.67
CA ALA A 96 9.96 -12.55 -11.08
C ALA A 96 10.32 -13.54 -9.97
N ASP A 97 11.24 -13.17 -9.10
CA ASP A 97 11.69 -13.92 -7.92
C ASP A 97 10.82 -13.72 -6.67
N ASP A 98 9.69 -13.01 -6.80
CA ASP A 98 8.80 -12.59 -5.70
C ASP A 98 9.42 -11.56 -4.73
N SER A 99 10.54 -10.95 -5.06
CA SER A 99 11.04 -9.81 -4.29
C SER A 99 10.18 -8.58 -4.52
N PRO A 100 10.02 -7.69 -3.51
CA PRO A 100 9.23 -6.47 -3.66
C PRO A 100 9.93 -5.47 -4.58
N TYR A 101 9.13 -4.78 -5.38
CA TYR A 101 9.58 -3.68 -6.23
C TYR A 101 8.70 -2.45 -6.03
N LEU A 102 9.33 -1.33 -5.83
CA LEU A 102 8.78 0.03 -5.87
C LEU A 102 9.80 0.89 -6.62
N GLU A 103 9.37 1.66 -7.62
CA GLU A 103 10.26 2.55 -8.35
C GLU A 103 10.92 3.57 -7.41
N GLU A 104 12.20 3.78 -7.58
CA GLU A 104 13.00 4.70 -6.76
C GLU A 104 13.49 5.93 -7.52
N SER A 105 13.42 5.88 -8.85
CA SER A 105 13.82 7.01 -9.70
C SER A 105 12.66 8.00 -9.87
N THR A 106 12.93 9.06 -10.64
CA THR A 106 11.92 10.01 -11.09
C THR A 106 11.21 9.54 -12.37
N ALA A 107 11.43 8.29 -12.78
CA ALA A 107 10.76 7.72 -13.93
C ALA A 107 9.24 7.65 -13.70
N ILE A 108 8.51 7.76 -14.79
CA ILE A 108 7.06 7.63 -14.80
C ILE A 108 6.73 6.13 -14.65
N GLU A 109 6.46 5.71 -13.44
CA GLU A 109 6.16 4.33 -13.10
C GLU A 109 4.78 4.26 -12.43
N TRP A 110 3.74 4.25 -13.27
CA TRP A 110 2.35 4.35 -12.83
C TRP A 110 1.84 3.12 -12.08
N ASN A 111 2.39 1.95 -12.28
CA ASN A 111 1.97 0.74 -11.59
C ASN A 111 2.50 0.63 -10.15
N THR A 112 3.46 1.47 -9.75
CA THR A 112 3.96 1.53 -8.38
C THR A 112 3.85 2.92 -7.75
N LEU A 113 3.99 3.99 -8.52
CA LEU A 113 4.10 5.37 -8.03
C LEU A 113 2.88 6.26 -8.30
N GLU A 114 1.86 5.79 -9.02
CA GLU A 114 0.66 6.57 -9.23
C GLU A 114 -0.07 6.83 -7.91
N TYR A 115 -0.57 8.06 -7.71
CA TYR A 115 -1.41 8.39 -6.56
C TYR A 115 -2.82 7.89 -6.75
N TRP A 116 -3.31 7.11 -5.79
CA TRP A 116 -4.67 6.60 -5.81
C TRP A 116 -5.47 7.05 -4.58
N SER A 117 -6.70 7.49 -4.81
CA SER A 117 -7.61 7.89 -3.74
C SER A 117 -8.11 6.70 -2.90
N VAL A 118 -8.23 5.52 -3.49
CA VAL A 118 -8.77 4.32 -2.82
C VAL A 118 -7.94 3.91 -1.61
N PRO A 119 -6.61 3.67 -1.73
CA PRO A 119 -5.82 3.29 -0.57
C PRO A 119 -5.77 4.39 0.49
N TYR A 120 -5.70 5.66 0.08
CA TYR A 120 -5.73 6.79 1.00
C TYR A 120 -7.02 6.86 1.81
N GLN A 121 -8.18 6.71 1.16
CA GLN A 121 -9.49 6.73 1.85
C GLN A 121 -9.60 5.59 2.87
N HIS A 122 -9.16 4.39 2.53
CA HIS A 122 -9.15 3.27 3.46
C HIS A 122 -8.16 3.47 4.61
N ALA A 123 -6.99 4.03 4.35
CA ALA A 123 -6.01 4.36 5.40
C ALA A 123 -6.59 5.37 6.40
N ALA A 124 -7.19 6.46 5.91
CA ALA A 124 -7.83 7.48 6.75
C ALA A 124 -8.96 6.88 7.60
N GLN A 125 -9.82 6.04 7.01
CA GLN A 125 -10.89 5.38 7.74
C GLN A 125 -10.35 4.38 8.78
N ALA A 126 -9.32 3.59 8.45
CA ALA A 126 -8.67 2.70 9.40
C ALA A 126 -8.14 3.48 10.62
N ALA A 127 -7.43 4.58 10.37
CA ALA A 127 -6.89 5.44 11.42
C ALA A 127 -8.01 6.03 12.31
N CYS A 128 -9.14 6.46 11.73
CA CYS A 128 -10.31 6.93 12.48
C CYS A 128 -10.90 5.86 13.40
N TRP A 129 -11.02 4.62 12.92
CA TRP A 129 -11.54 3.52 13.74
C TRP A 129 -10.57 3.06 14.82
N LEU A 130 -9.26 3.16 14.58
CA LEU A 130 -8.23 2.82 15.58
C LEU A 130 -8.11 3.86 16.71
N ARG A 131 -8.63 5.08 16.54
CA ARG A 131 -8.66 6.10 17.60
C ARG A 131 -9.79 5.91 18.61
N LYS A 132 -10.77 5.10 18.31
CA LYS A 132 -11.89 4.76 19.19
C LYS A 132 -11.52 3.60 20.12
#